data_98d3602b73cb9082bca190295430a7f5
#
_entry.id   98d3602b73cb9082bca190295430a7f5
#
_cell.length_a   1.000
_cell.length_b   1.000
_cell.length_c   1.000
_cell.angle_alpha   90.00
_cell.angle_beta   90.00
_cell.angle_gamma   90.00
#
_symmetry.space_group_name_H-M   'P 1'
#
loop_
_entity.id
_entity.type
_entity.pdbx_description
1 polymer ?
#
loop_
_entity_poly.entity_id
_entity_poly.type
_entity_poly.pdbx_seq_one_letter_code
_entity_poly.pdbx_strand_id
1 'polypeptide(L)'
;TVTGVQTCALPIWKLKGFRILKGIEVDIRGDGTLDLPDALLSELDIVVASIHSGFRQPGEQLTKRLLAAIRNPYVNVIAHPTGRLLGEREAYPVDMEAVLSEAAKHGKALEINAYPLRLDLSDAWARAAKRRGIPLAITTEAHILSNLDFMSYGVSIARRGWLEPGDVLNTLPFPKLAKRLQAM
;
A
#
# COMPACT_ATOMS: atom_id res chain seq x y z
N THR A 1 -2.25 -8.70 23.85
CA THR A 1 -3.65 -8.22 23.81
C THR A 1 -3.67 -6.82 23.24
N VAL A 2 -4.16 -6.66 22.02
CA VAL A 2 -4.28 -5.36 21.32
C VAL A 2 -5.54 -4.66 21.83
N THR A 3 -5.54 -4.26 23.09
CA THR A 3 -6.71 -3.64 23.74
C THR A 3 -6.91 -2.16 23.37
N GLY A 4 -5.85 -1.44 22.98
CA GLY A 4 -5.93 0.00 22.70
C GLY A 4 -6.66 0.35 21.40
N VAL A 5 -6.49 -0.42 20.33
CA VAL A 5 -7.12 -0.18 19.02
C VAL A 5 -8.62 -0.49 19.06
N GLN A 6 -9.03 -1.52 19.79
CA GLN A 6 -10.44 -1.87 19.98
C GLN A 6 -11.24 -0.77 20.67
N THR A 7 -10.65 -0.07 21.64
CA THR A 7 -11.33 0.98 22.40
C THR A 7 -11.60 2.24 21.57
N CYS A 8 -10.71 2.59 20.64
CA CYS A 8 -10.91 3.72 19.73
C CYS A 8 -11.93 3.42 18.61
N ALA A 9 -12.09 2.16 18.22
CA ALA A 9 -13.02 1.77 17.16
C ALA A 9 -14.50 1.68 17.63
N LEU A 10 -14.76 1.45 18.91
CA LEU A 10 -16.09 1.26 19.48
C LEU A 10 -17.11 2.39 19.18
N PRO A 11 -16.73 3.70 19.20
CA PRO A 11 -17.66 4.77 18.84
C PRO A 11 -18.04 4.78 17.36
N ILE A 12 -17.14 4.33 16.48
CA ILE A 12 -17.27 4.43 15.02
C ILE A 12 -18.24 3.38 14.48
N TRP A 13 -18.37 2.22 15.11
CA TRP A 13 -19.34 1.19 14.72
C TRP A 13 -20.81 1.66 14.82
N LYS A 14 -21.06 2.71 15.59
CA LYS A 14 -22.39 3.33 15.71
C LYS A 14 -22.73 4.27 14.58
N LEU A 15 -21.74 4.66 13.76
CA LEU A 15 -21.95 5.57 12.64
C LEU A 15 -22.57 4.82 11.46
N LYS A 16 -23.79 5.21 11.06
CA LYS A 16 -24.42 4.66 9.86
C LYS A 16 -23.66 5.12 8.61
N GLY A 17 -23.40 4.20 7.69
CA GLY A 17 -22.70 4.51 6.42
C GLY A 17 -21.18 4.63 6.51
N PHE A 18 -20.59 4.38 7.69
CA PHE A 18 -19.15 4.31 7.90
C PHE A 18 -18.69 2.91 8.30
N ARG A 19 -17.57 2.46 7.80
CA ARG A 19 -16.98 1.17 8.15
C ARG A 19 -15.48 1.29 8.33
N ILE A 20 -14.95 0.66 9.37
CA ILE A 20 -13.53 0.52 9.61
C ILE A 20 -13.11 -0.88 9.18
N LEU A 21 -12.02 -0.96 8.42
CA LEU A 21 -11.33 -2.20 8.12
C LEU A 21 -10.23 -2.43 9.17
N LYS A 22 -10.12 -3.66 9.66
CA LYS A 22 -8.97 -4.07 10.47
C LYS A 22 -7.78 -4.24 9.54
N GLY A 23 -6.75 -3.46 9.72
CA GLY A 23 -5.58 -3.52 8.86
C GLY A 23 -4.29 -3.33 9.63
N ILE A 24 -3.18 -3.61 8.94
CA ILE A 24 -1.84 -3.39 9.44
C ILE A 24 -0.91 -3.01 8.29
N GLU A 25 0.10 -2.21 8.59
CA GLU A 25 1.29 -2.09 7.78
C GLU A 25 2.39 -2.96 8.40
N VAL A 26 2.81 -4.02 7.69
CA VAL A 26 3.82 -4.97 8.14
C VAL A 26 5.18 -4.65 7.52
N ASP A 27 6.23 -4.87 8.29
CA ASP A 27 7.60 -4.73 7.81
C ASP A 27 8.02 -5.93 6.96
N ILE A 28 8.57 -5.65 5.78
CA ILE A 28 9.29 -6.63 4.99
C ILE A 28 10.74 -6.67 5.50
N ARG A 29 11.10 -7.73 6.22
CA ARG A 29 12.43 -7.89 6.81
C ARG A 29 13.53 -8.00 5.77
N GLY A 30 14.78 -7.89 6.21
CA GLY A 30 15.96 -7.93 5.34
C GLY A 30 16.12 -9.22 4.52
N ASP A 31 15.54 -10.32 4.97
CA ASP A 31 15.50 -11.62 4.28
C ASP A 31 14.25 -11.80 3.38
N GLY A 32 13.32 -10.84 3.40
CA GLY A 32 12.07 -10.88 2.63
C GLY A 32 10.88 -11.49 3.38
N THR A 33 11.07 -11.97 4.63
CA THR A 33 9.95 -12.40 5.46
C THR A 33 9.18 -11.21 6.01
N LEU A 34 7.91 -11.41 6.37
CA LEU A 34 7.12 -10.40 7.07
C LEU A 34 7.38 -10.48 8.57
N ASP A 35 7.24 -9.36 9.27
CA ASP A 35 7.46 -9.29 10.73
C ASP A 35 6.31 -9.88 11.55
N LEU A 36 5.18 -10.19 10.92
CA LEU A 36 4.04 -10.89 11.52
C LEU A 36 3.78 -12.24 10.83
N PRO A 37 3.34 -13.25 11.59
CA PRO A 37 3.02 -14.56 11.04
C PRO A 37 1.72 -14.54 10.23
N ASP A 38 1.65 -15.37 9.19
CA ASP A 38 0.49 -15.50 8.30
C ASP A 38 -0.82 -15.78 9.05
N ALA A 39 -0.76 -16.50 10.18
CA ALA A 39 -1.93 -16.76 11.01
C ALA A 39 -2.60 -15.48 11.52
N LEU A 40 -1.82 -14.44 11.85
CA LEU A 40 -2.34 -13.13 12.23
C LEU A 40 -2.82 -12.34 11.01
N LEU A 41 -2.07 -12.37 9.91
CA LEU A 41 -2.40 -11.66 8.69
C LEU A 41 -3.74 -12.13 8.12
N SER A 42 -4.04 -13.42 8.23
CA SER A 42 -5.30 -14.01 7.75
C SER A 42 -6.56 -13.51 8.50
N GLU A 43 -6.40 -12.91 9.70
CA GLU A 43 -7.51 -12.36 10.48
C GLU A 43 -7.84 -10.90 10.14
N LEU A 44 -7.07 -10.29 9.24
CA LEU A 44 -7.19 -8.88 8.88
C LEU A 44 -7.99 -8.68 7.60
N ASP A 45 -8.64 -7.52 7.51
CA ASP A 45 -9.39 -7.12 6.32
C ASP A 45 -8.46 -6.60 5.22
N ILE A 46 -7.30 -6.02 5.61
CA ILE A 46 -6.31 -5.48 4.70
C ILE A 46 -4.90 -5.54 5.31
N VAL A 47 -3.93 -6.01 4.54
CA VAL A 47 -2.52 -6.03 4.89
C VAL A 47 -1.73 -5.22 3.87
N VAL A 48 -1.00 -4.24 4.38
CA VAL A 48 -0.09 -3.38 3.62
C VAL A 48 1.33 -3.79 3.99
N ALA A 49 2.20 -4.02 3.03
CA ALA A 49 3.58 -4.44 3.29
C ALA A 49 4.58 -3.40 2.78
N SER A 50 5.60 -3.10 3.58
CA SER A 50 6.56 -2.04 3.28
C SER A 50 7.97 -2.36 3.76
N ILE A 51 8.96 -1.67 3.21
CA ILE A 51 10.36 -1.71 3.65
C ILE A 51 10.63 -0.50 4.54
N HIS A 52 10.90 -0.72 5.83
CA HIS A 52 11.28 0.33 6.80
C HIS A 52 12.72 0.21 7.31
N SER A 53 13.46 -0.82 6.89
CA SER A 53 14.82 -1.06 7.33
C SER A 53 15.69 -1.66 6.21
N GLY A 54 17.02 -1.59 6.39
CA GLY A 54 17.93 -2.20 5.43
C GLY A 54 18.01 -1.47 4.08
N PHE A 55 17.76 -0.16 4.05
CA PHE A 55 17.70 0.67 2.84
C PHE A 55 18.99 0.67 2.00
N ARG A 56 20.13 0.29 2.61
CA ARG A 56 21.44 0.22 1.95
C ARG A 56 21.75 -1.15 1.36
N GLN A 57 20.83 -2.10 1.41
CA GLN A 57 21.01 -3.38 0.74
C GLN A 57 21.15 -3.19 -0.78
N PRO A 58 21.82 -4.11 -1.49
CA PRO A 58 21.87 -4.11 -2.95
C PRO A 58 20.45 -4.10 -3.56
N GLY A 59 20.28 -3.43 -4.70
CA GLY A 59 18.96 -3.32 -5.37
C GLY A 59 18.32 -4.68 -5.67
N GLU A 60 19.12 -5.68 -6.05
CA GLU A 60 18.64 -7.04 -6.23
C GLU A 60 18.00 -7.62 -4.96
N GLN A 61 18.62 -7.38 -3.78
CA GLN A 61 18.08 -7.86 -2.51
C GLN A 61 16.80 -7.11 -2.12
N LEU A 62 16.76 -5.79 -2.30
CA LEU A 62 15.55 -4.99 -2.06
C LEU A 62 14.42 -5.41 -2.99
N THR A 63 14.72 -5.68 -4.26
CA THR A 63 13.75 -6.22 -5.21
C THR A 63 13.23 -7.57 -4.75
N LYS A 64 14.10 -8.52 -4.38
CA LYS A 64 13.70 -9.84 -3.86
C LYS A 64 12.77 -9.74 -2.66
N ARG A 65 13.01 -8.79 -1.74
CA ARG A 65 12.14 -8.53 -0.58
C ARG A 65 10.73 -8.13 -1.00
N LEU A 66 10.60 -7.17 -1.93
CA LEU A 66 9.29 -6.75 -2.45
C LEU A 66 8.58 -7.89 -3.17
N LEU A 67 9.29 -8.64 -4.02
CA LEU A 67 8.71 -9.79 -4.72
C LEU A 67 8.23 -10.87 -3.74
N ALA A 68 8.95 -11.12 -2.65
CA ALA A 68 8.53 -12.07 -1.61
C ALA A 68 7.23 -11.63 -0.95
N ALA A 69 7.11 -10.34 -0.57
CA ALA A 69 5.90 -9.77 -0.01
C ALA A 69 4.71 -9.82 -1.00
N ILE A 70 4.93 -9.51 -2.28
CA ILE A 70 3.91 -9.59 -3.33
C ILE A 70 3.36 -11.01 -3.47
N ARG A 71 4.20 -12.04 -3.30
CA ARG A 71 3.81 -13.46 -3.38
C ARG A 71 3.06 -13.95 -2.16
N ASN A 72 3.15 -13.25 -1.03
CA ASN A 72 2.42 -13.65 0.17
C ASN A 72 0.91 -13.51 -0.06
N PRO A 73 0.10 -14.57 0.18
CA PRO A 73 -1.33 -14.55 -0.12
C PRO A 73 -2.13 -13.56 0.73
N TYR A 74 -1.61 -13.15 1.88
CA TYR A 74 -2.30 -12.25 2.80
C TYR A 74 -1.99 -10.77 2.57
N VAL A 75 -0.93 -10.45 1.82
CA VAL A 75 -0.60 -9.06 1.47
C VAL A 75 -1.55 -8.57 0.37
N ASN A 76 -2.17 -7.41 0.57
CA ASN A 76 -3.05 -6.78 -0.41
C ASN A 76 -2.35 -5.63 -1.15
N VAL A 77 -1.56 -4.83 -0.44
CA VAL A 77 -0.96 -3.60 -0.97
C VAL A 77 0.52 -3.55 -0.65
N ILE A 78 1.34 -3.13 -1.59
CA ILE A 78 2.74 -2.75 -1.34
C ILE A 78 2.80 -1.24 -1.16
N ALA A 79 3.20 -0.80 0.04
CA ALA A 79 3.29 0.61 0.39
C ALA A 79 4.59 1.23 -0.10
N HIS A 80 4.51 2.53 -0.47
CA HIS A 80 5.64 3.37 -0.91
C HIS A 80 6.80 2.59 -1.54
N PRO A 81 6.56 1.91 -2.69
CA PRO A 81 7.42 0.86 -3.21
C PRO A 81 8.83 1.30 -3.57
N THR A 82 9.03 2.61 -3.86
CA THR A 82 10.36 3.16 -4.16
C THR A 82 11.10 3.66 -2.93
N GLY A 83 10.39 3.82 -1.80
CA GLY A 83 10.92 4.26 -0.51
C GLY A 83 11.56 5.64 -0.51
N ARG A 84 11.31 6.45 -1.54
CA ARG A 84 11.85 7.81 -1.62
C ARG A 84 11.29 8.71 -0.53
N LEU A 85 12.11 9.69 -0.10
CA LEU A 85 11.68 10.83 0.68
C LEU A 85 12.22 12.09 0.00
N LEU A 86 11.34 12.91 -0.54
CA LEU A 86 11.70 14.08 -1.34
C LEU A 86 12.55 15.05 -0.52
N GLY A 87 13.74 15.38 -1.04
CA GLY A 87 14.70 16.24 -0.34
C GLY A 87 15.54 15.53 0.76
N GLU A 88 15.25 14.27 1.10
CA GLU A 88 15.92 13.56 2.19
C GLU A 88 16.57 12.23 1.73
N ARG A 89 15.87 11.46 0.91
CA ARG A 89 16.32 10.13 0.48
C ARG A 89 15.87 9.82 -0.93
N GLU A 90 16.83 9.46 -1.77
CA GLU A 90 16.54 8.95 -3.10
C GLU A 90 15.75 7.63 -3.07
N ALA A 91 15.10 7.31 -4.19
CA ALA A 91 14.43 6.04 -4.36
C ALA A 91 15.43 4.87 -4.19
N TYR A 92 14.95 3.76 -3.64
CA TYR A 92 15.76 2.55 -3.58
C TYR A 92 16.13 2.09 -5.01
N PRO A 93 17.28 1.46 -5.20
CA PRO A 93 17.67 0.91 -6.49
C PRO A 93 16.93 -0.42 -6.80
N VAL A 94 15.60 -0.46 -6.61
CA VAL A 94 14.77 -1.62 -6.92
C VAL A 94 14.44 -1.69 -8.40
N ASP A 95 14.33 -2.91 -8.91
CA ASP A 95 13.79 -3.16 -10.24
C ASP A 95 12.27 -3.01 -10.23
N MET A 96 11.79 -1.80 -10.50
CA MET A 96 10.36 -1.49 -10.53
C MET A 96 9.61 -2.23 -11.64
N GLU A 97 10.27 -2.60 -12.74
CA GLU A 97 9.66 -3.40 -13.81
C GLU A 97 9.34 -4.82 -13.31
N ALA A 98 10.25 -5.43 -12.55
CA ALA A 98 10.02 -6.72 -11.89
C ALA A 98 8.90 -6.62 -10.84
N VAL A 99 8.89 -5.55 -10.04
CA VAL A 99 7.83 -5.30 -9.03
C VAL A 99 6.46 -5.17 -9.70
N LEU A 100 6.34 -4.38 -10.76
CA LEU A 100 5.10 -4.22 -11.52
C LEU A 100 4.65 -5.54 -12.14
N SER A 101 5.57 -6.30 -12.75
CA SER A 101 5.26 -7.58 -13.36
C SER A 101 4.70 -8.58 -12.33
N GLU A 102 5.34 -8.67 -11.17
CA GLU A 102 4.92 -9.59 -10.12
C GLU A 102 3.60 -9.15 -9.46
N ALA A 103 3.40 -7.83 -9.22
CA ALA A 103 2.15 -7.30 -8.70
C ALA A 103 0.97 -7.59 -9.64
N ALA A 104 1.16 -7.41 -10.94
CA ALA A 104 0.13 -7.76 -11.94
C ALA A 104 -0.20 -9.25 -11.92
N LYS A 105 0.82 -10.11 -11.87
CA LYS A 105 0.67 -11.58 -11.85
C LYS A 105 -0.11 -12.07 -10.62
N HIS A 106 0.13 -11.46 -9.47
CA HIS A 106 -0.50 -11.84 -8.19
C HIS A 106 -1.73 -11.01 -7.84
N GLY A 107 -2.14 -10.07 -8.72
CA GLY A 107 -3.31 -9.22 -8.52
C GLY A 107 -3.19 -8.23 -7.36
N LYS A 108 -1.96 -7.97 -6.86
CA LYS A 108 -1.71 -7.09 -5.71
C LYS A 108 -1.80 -5.63 -6.11
N ALA A 109 -2.22 -4.78 -5.17
CA ALA A 109 -2.24 -3.34 -5.36
C ALA A 109 -0.89 -2.70 -5.01
N LEU A 110 -0.63 -1.55 -5.63
CA LEU A 110 0.48 -0.67 -5.24
C LEU A 110 -0.07 0.65 -4.67
N GLU A 111 0.67 1.21 -3.76
CA GLU A 111 0.29 2.46 -3.11
C GLU A 111 0.67 3.69 -3.93
N ILE A 112 -0.19 4.70 -3.90
CA ILE A 112 0.15 6.11 -4.12
C ILE A 112 0.09 6.78 -2.76
N ASN A 113 1.22 6.85 -2.08
CA ASN A 113 1.35 7.52 -0.80
C ASN A 113 1.30 9.03 -1.00
N ALA A 114 0.31 9.69 -0.44
CA ALA A 114 0.06 11.10 -0.61
C ALA A 114 0.82 11.99 0.39
N TYR A 115 1.60 11.40 1.31
CA TYR A 115 2.42 12.18 2.22
C TYR A 115 3.39 13.08 1.43
N PRO A 116 3.45 14.41 1.69
CA PRO A 116 4.15 15.36 0.83
C PRO A 116 5.63 15.05 0.59
N LEU A 117 6.30 14.44 1.56
CA LEU A 117 7.71 14.02 1.40
C LEU A 117 7.86 12.70 0.64
N ARG A 118 6.79 11.92 0.45
CA ARG A 118 6.87 10.67 -0.31
C ARG A 118 6.40 10.83 -1.75
N LEU A 119 5.11 11.10 -1.95
CA LEU A 119 4.42 11.09 -3.24
C LEU A 119 4.80 9.83 -4.07
N ASP A 120 4.75 8.67 -3.43
CA ASP A 120 5.24 7.38 -3.91
C ASP A 120 4.09 6.36 -3.99
N LEU A 121 3.76 5.87 -5.15
CA LEU A 121 4.40 5.95 -6.48
C LEU A 121 4.34 7.35 -7.10
N SER A 122 5.33 7.60 -7.96
CA SER A 122 5.26 8.74 -8.87
C SER A 122 4.17 8.56 -9.93
N ASP A 123 3.79 9.64 -10.58
CA ASP A 123 2.84 9.64 -11.70
C ASP A 123 3.28 8.72 -12.86
N ALA A 124 4.59 8.67 -13.16
CA ALA A 124 5.14 7.79 -14.18
C ALA A 124 4.95 6.30 -13.83
N TRP A 125 5.26 5.89 -12.58
CA TRP A 125 5.07 4.52 -12.13
C TRP A 125 3.60 4.17 -11.94
N ALA A 126 2.76 5.11 -11.48
CA ALA A 126 1.32 4.93 -11.41
C ALA A 126 0.71 4.66 -12.80
N ARG A 127 1.16 5.39 -13.82
CA ARG A 127 0.76 5.14 -15.22
C ARG A 127 1.25 3.78 -15.72
N ALA A 128 2.48 3.38 -15.38
CA ALA A 128 3.00 2.06 -15.74
C ALA A 128 2.22 0.92 -15.09
N ALA A 129 1.79 1.10 -13.84
CA ALA A 129 0.92 0.17 -13.12
C ALA A 129 -0.46 0.06 -13.80
N LYS A 130 -1.11 1.20 -14.12
CA LYS A 130 -2.38 1.22 -14.87
C LYS A 130 -2.30 0.40 -16.16
N ARG A 131 -1.25 0.59 -16.96
CA ARG A 131 -1.06 -0.13 -18.23
C ARG A 131 -1.00 -1.65 -18.06
N ARG A 132 -0.67 -2.14 -16.88
CA ARG A 132 -0.61 -3.57 -16.51
C ARG A 132 -1.86 -4.05 -15.78
N GLY A 133 -2.87 -3.19 -15.62
CA GLY A 133 -4.10 -3.51 -14.89
C GLY A 133 -3.90 -3.69 -13.38
N ILE A 134 -2.80 -3.15 -12.83
CA ILE A 134 -2.52 -3.19 -11.40
C ILE A 134 -3.41 -2.17 -10.69
N PRO A 135 -4.21 -2.57 -9.69
CA PRO A 135 -5.00 -1.63 -8.91
C PRO A 135 -4.10 -0.76 -8.05
N LEU A 136 -4.53 0.48 -7.81
CA LEU A 136 -3.79 1.43 -7.00
C LEU A 136 -4.60 1.82 -5.76
N ALA A 137 -3.93 1.99 -4.62
CA ALA A 137 -4.51 2.50 -3.39
C ALA A 137 -3.90 3.87 -3.08
N ILE A 138 -4.72 4.89 -2.89
CA ILE A 138 -4.24 6.21 -2.46
C ILE A 138 -4.33 6.27 -0.93
N THR A 139 -3.23 6.56 -0.27
CA THR A 139 -3.14 6.67 1.20
C THR A 139 -2.59 8.03 1.60
N THR A 140 -2.83 8.45 2.82
CA THR A 140 -2.36 9.75 3.33
C THR A 140 -1.27 9.62 4.39
N GLU A 141 -0.96 8.41 4.86
CA GLU A 141 -0.14 8.18 6.06
C GLU A 141 -0.58 9.04 7.26
N ALA A 142 -1.88 9.22 7.44
CA ALA A 142 -2.41 10.13 8.44
C ALA A 142 -2.12 9.65 9.86
N HIS A 143 -1.29 10.42 10.59
CA HIS A 143 -1.00 10.24 12.00
C HIS A 143 -1.72 11.29 12.87
N ILE A 144 -2.20 12.35 12.25
CA ILE A 144 -3.05 13.39 12.84
C ILE A 144 -4.16 13.75 11.84
N LEU A 145 -5.24 14.35 12.35
CA LEU A 145 -6.44 14.63 11.55
C LEU A 145 -6.16 15.44 10.28
N SER A 146 -5.30 16.47 10.36
CA SER A 146 -4.94 17.32 9.22
C SER A 146 -4.19 16.57 8.11
N ASN A 147 -3.58 15.42 8.39
CA ASN A 147 -2.92 14.63 7.34
C ASN A 147 -3.92 14.00 6.36
N LEU A 148 -5.20 13.92 6.71
CA LEU A 148 -6.24 13.46 5.79
C LEU A 148 -6.38 14.38 4.57
N ASP A 149 -6.04 15.65 4.68
CA ASP A 149 -6.06 16.64 3.58
C ASP A 149 -5.01 16.34 2.50
N PHE A 150 -3.99 15.54 2.83
CA PHE A 150 -2.99 15.08 1.86
C PHE A 150 -3.58 14.20 0.75
N MET A 151 -4.79 13.68 0.92
CA MET A 151 -5.50 12.95 -0.14
C MET A 151 -5.49 13.72 -1.47
N SER A 152 -5.58 15.04 -1.43
CA SER A 152 -5.54 15.90 -2.61
C SER A 152 -4.24 15.76 -3.42
N TYR A 153 -3.10 15.53 -2.77
CA TYR A 153 -1.81 15.29 -3.43
C TYR A 153 -1.80 13.91 -4.12
N GLY A 154 -2.29 12.87 -3.44
CA GLY A 154 -2.40 11.53 -4.03
C GLY A 154 -3.32 11.52 -5.26
N VAL A 155 -4.46 12.21 -5.19
CA VAL A 155 -5.36 12.39 -6.33
C VAL A 155 -4.66 13.14 -7.47
N SER A 156 -3.85 14.15 -7.16
CA SER A 156 -3.08 14.89 -8.16
C SER A 156 -2.06 14.01 -8.87
N ILE A 157 -1.34 13.15 -8.13
CA ILE A 157 -0.42 12.14 -8.70
C ILE A 157 -1.20 11.16 -9.59
N ALA A 158 -2.34 10.64 -9.12
CA ALA A 158 -3.18 9.74 -9.89
C ALA A 158 -3.62 10.37 -11.22
N ARG A 159 -4.11 11.62 -11.19
CA ARG A 159 -4.51 12.37 -12.39
C ARG A 159 -3.35 12.59 -13.36
N ARG A 160 -2.17 12.94 -12.87
CA ARG A 160 -0.96 13.09 -13.70
C ARG A 160 -0.53 11.74 -14.31
N GLY A 161 -0.75 10.64 -13.61
CA GLY A 161 -0.56 9.27 -14.10
C GLY A 161 -1.66 8.80 -15.06
N TRP A 162 -2.66 9.64 -15.37
CA TRP A 162 -3.81 9.33 -16.23
C TRP A 162 -4.69 8.19 -15.69
N LEU A 163 -4.74 8.06 -14.37
CA LEU A 163 -5.62 7.12 -13.71
C LEU A 163 -7.08 7.58 -13.80
N GLU A 164 -7.96 6.60 -13.88
CA GLU A 164 -9.40 6.76 -13.80
C GLU A 164 -9.94 6.16 -12.50
N PRO A 165 -11.16 6.47 -12.09
CA PRO A 165 -11.74 5.88 -10.88
C PRO A 165 -11.64 4.35 -10.82
N GLY A 166 -11.80 3.66 -11.95
CA GLY A 166 -11.70 2.20 -12.04
C GLY A 166 -10.31 1.62 -11.72
N ASP A 167 -9.26 2.44 -11.77
CA ASP A 167 -7.89 2.03 -11.47
C ASP A 167 -7.56 2.13 -9.96
N VAL A 168 -8.44 2.79 -9.17
CA VAL A 168 -8.17 3.16 -7.77
C VAL A 168 -9.12 2.44 -6.82
N LEU A 169 -8.58 1.68 -5.87
CA LEU A 169 -9.36 0.92 -4.89
C LEU A 169 -10.29 1.79 -4.04
N ASN A 170 -9.83 2.99 -3.68
CA ASN A 170 -10.59 3.93 -2.84
C ASN A 170 -11.93 4.39 -3.46
N THR A 171 -12.11 4.25 -4.76
CA THR A 171 -13.34 4.64 -5.44
C THR A 171 -14.40 3.55 -5.45
N LEU A 172 -14.02 2.32 -5.04
CA LEU A 172 -14.94 1.18 -5.05
C LEU A 172 -15.95 1.29 -3.90
N PRO A 173 -17.25 1.03 -4.17
CA PRO A 173 -18.21 0.80 -3.09
C PRO A 173 -17.74 -0.36 -2.20
N PHE A 174 -17.99 -0.26 -0.88
CA PHE A 174 -17.48 -1.21 0.10
C PHE A 174 -17.67 -2.70 -0.28
N PRO A 175 -18.84 -3.17 -0.76
CA PRO A 175 -18.99 -4.59 -1.13
C PRO A 175 -18.03 -5.03 -2.26
N LYS A 176 -17.76 -4.13 -3.22
CA LYS A 176 -16.78 -4.40 -4.29
C LYS A 176 -15.35 -4.38 -3.78
N LEU A 177 -15.03 -3.41 -2.90
CA LEU A 177 -13.70 -3.34 -2.27
C LEU A 177 -13.42 -4.60 -1.44
N ALA A 178 -14.35 -5.00 -0.55
CA ALA A 178 -14.19 -6.21 0.26
C ALA A 178 -13.95 -7.46 -0.59
N LYS A 179 -14.76 -7.66 -1.65
CA LYS A 179 -14.55 -8.77 -2.58
C LYS A 179 -13.18 -8.68 -3.29
N ARG A 180 -12.73 -7.47 -3.64
CA ARG A 180 -11.45 -7.29 -4.30
C ARG A 180 -10.28 -7.61 -3.37
N LEU A 181 -10.33 -7.15 -2.10
CA LEU A 181 -9.30 -7.45 -1.10
C LEU A 181 -9.20 -8.95 -0.81
N GLN A 182 -10.33 -9.66 -0.73
CA GLN A 182 -10.35 -11.12 -0.54
C GLN A 182 -9.81 -11.90 -1.74
N ALA A 183 -9.79 -11.31 -2.93
CA ALA A 183 -9.32 -11.95 -4.16
C ALA A 183 -7.84 -11.65 -4.47
N MET A 184 -7.19 -10.83 -3.64
CA MET A 184 -5.76 -10.50 -3.71
C MET A 184 -4.92 -11.48 -2.92
#